data_b1748fcb666b334e26114e4c8792dbfc
#
_entry.id   b1748fcb666b334e26114e4c8792dbfc
#
_cell.length_a   1.000
_cell.length_b   1.000
_cell.length_c   1.000
_cell.angle_alpha   90.00
_cell.angle_beta   90.00
_cell.angle_gamma   90.00
#
_symmetry.space_group_name_H-M   'P 1'
#
loop_
_entity.id
_entity.type
_entity.pdbx_description
1 polymer ?
#
loop_
_entity_poly.entity_id
_entity_poly.type
_entity_poly.pdbx_seq_one_letter_code
_entity_poly.pdbx_strand_id
1 'polypeptide(L)'
;MVVYRRTLCTLTLGLAVVAAPACKQKTETAAAGPDTTMAAPAPAPVPFSVQGVEVGKQIGPDKKVTAPGTTFAPKDTIYASVSTDGAAPTKTIAAKWTFGASGKLVKADSQTIAPTGPAATEFHISKPGGWPVGKYKVEVSVDGSPAGSKEFEVKK
;
A
#
# COMPACT_ATOMS: atom_id res chain seq x y z
N MET A 1 -33.06 4.25 16.66
CA MET A 1 -34.19 4.98 16.09
C MET A 1 -33.61 6.12 15.26
N VAL A 2 -33.33 5.89 14.00
CA VAL A 2 -32.68 6.85 13.10
C VAL A 2 -33.66 7.18 11.97
N VAL A 3 -34.04 8.45 11.89
CA VAL A 3 -35.08 8.99 11.02
C VAL A 3 -34.52 9.27 9.63
N TYR A 4 -35.03 8.54 8.64
CA TYR A 4 -34.77 8.79 7.22
C TYR A 4 -35.59 10.01 6.74
N ARG A 5 -34.95 11.09 6.34
CA ARG A 5 -35.59 12.20 5.61
C ARG A 5 -35.45 11.97 4.11
N ARG A 6 -36.56 11.59 3.50
CA ARG A 6 -36.75 11.61 2.04
C ARG A 6 -37.03 13.04 1.60
N THR A 7 -36.23 13.58 0.72
CA THR A 7 -36.51 14.81 0.02
C THR A 7 -37.00 14.49 -1.40
N LEU A 8 -38.28 14.75 -1.62
CA LEU A 8 -38.91 14.71 -2.95
C LEU A 8 -38.47 15.99 -3.68
N CYS A 9 -37.97 15.89 -4.89
CA CYS A 9 -37.80 17.01 -5.79
C CYS A 9 -38.67 16.82 -7.04
N THR A 10 -39.58 17.74 -7.22
CA THR A 10 -40.67 17.78 -8.19
C THR A 10 -40.16 18.10 -9.60
N LEU A 11 -40.74 17.37 -10.53
CA LEU A 11 -40.62 17.48 -11.99
C LEU A 11 -41.38 18.74 -12.48
N THR A 12 -40.76 19.64 -13.21
CA THR A 12 -41.44 20.66 -14.03
C THR A 12 -41.08 20.47 -15.51
N LEU A 13 -42.13 20.17 -16.23
CA LEU A 13 -42.20 20.02 -17.68
C LEU A 13 -42.37 21.42 -18.30
N GLY A 14 -41.45 21.84 -19.17
CA GLY A 14 -41.53 23.08 -19.94
C GLY A 14 -41.34 22.77 -21.43
N LEU A 15 -42.47 22.84 -22.14
CA LEU A 15 -42.58 22.70 -23.60
C LEU A 15 -42.43 24.10 -24.24
N ALA A 16 -41.44 24.31 -25.09
CA ALA A 16 -41.33 25.48 -25.96
C ALA A 16 -40.94 25.06 -27.38
N VAL A 17 -41.91 25.18 -28.28
CA VAL A 17 -41.76 25.07 -29.71
C VAL A 17 -41.41 26.44 -30.29
N VAL A 18 -40.31 26.56 -31.05
CA VAL A 18 -40.09 27.72 -31.96
C VAL A 18 -39.49 27.20 -33.28
N ALA A 19 -40.11 27.63 -34.34
CA ALA A 19 -39.93 27.29 -35.74
C ALA A 19 -38.60 27.82 -36.35
N ALA A 20 -38.22 27.18 -37.44
CA ALA A 20 -37.08 27.47 -38.29
C ALA A 20 -37.17 28.84 -39.03
N PRO A 21 -36.01 29.34 -39.57
CA PRO A 21 -35.92 29.35 -41.03
C PRO A 21 -34.61 28.77 -41.59
N ALA A 22 -34.76 28.22 -42.78
CA ALA A 22 -33.70 27.70 -43.60
C ALA A 22 -32.78 28.82 -44.13
N CYS A 23 -31.47 28.68 -43.93
CA CYS A 23 -30.46 29.34 -44.72
C CYS A 23 -29.53 28.28 -45.33
N LYS A 24 -29.66 28.25 -46.65
CA LYS A 24 -28.84 27.49 -47.57
C LYS A 24 -27.43 28.13 -47.58
N GLN A 25 -26.42 27.43 -47.10
CA GLN A 25 -25.04 27.84 -47.29
C GLN A 25 -24.19 26.66 -47.77
N LYS A 26 -23.68 26.92 -48.89
CA LYS A 26 -22.73 26.31 -49.81
C LYS A 26 -21.67 25.45 -49.14
N THR A 27 -21.53 24.26 -49.69
CA THR A 27 -20.49 23.26 -49.49
C THR A 27 -19.09 23.88 -49.68
N GLU A 28 -18.27 23.81 -48.64
CA GLU A 28 -16.84 23.88 -48.79
C GLU A 28 -16.26 22.70 -48.04
N THR A 29 -15.75 21.77 -48.82
CA THR A 29 -15.09 20.55 -48.36
C THR A 29 -13.73 20.93 -47.76
N ALA A 30 -13.66 20.98 -46.45
CA ALA A 30 -12.37 20.90 -45.72
C ALA A 30 -12.30 19.49 -45.15
N ALA A 31 -11.47 18.66 -45.73
CA ALA A 31 -11.07 17.38 -45.22
C ALA A 31 -10.28 17.61 -43.93
N ALA A 32 -10.97 17.58 -42.81
CA ALA A 32 -10.29 17.38 -41.51
C ALA A 32 -10.04 15.86 -41.39
N GLY A 33 -8.80 15.47 -41.58
CA GLY A 33 -8.35 14.11 -41.27
C GLY A 33 -8.65 13.78 -39.81
N PRO A 34 -8.90 12.51 -39.50
CA PRO A 34 -9.04 12.10 -38.11
C PRO A 34 -7.73 12.38 -37.40
N ASP A 35 -7.75 13.35 -36.49
CA ASP A 35 -6.70 13.54 -35.50
C ASP A 35 -6.66 12.28 -34.63
N THR A 36 -5.91 11.30 -35.10
CA THR A 36 -5.56 10.13 -34.30
C THR A 36 -4.51 10.63 -33.31
N THR A 37 -4.98 11.27 -32.25
CA THR A 37 -4.17 11.45 -31.05
C THR A 37 -3.83 10.05 -30.56
N MET A 38 -2.68 9.53 -30.99
CA MET A 38 -2.11 8.32 -30.41
C MET A 38 -1.87 8.63 -28.94
N ALA A 39 -2.80 8.14 -28.10
CA ALA A 39 -2.57 8.10 -26.67
C ALA A 39 -1.23 7.39 -26.45
N ALA A 40 -0.30 8.06 -25.80
CA ALA A 40 0.98 7.46 -25.45
C ALA A 40 0.70 6.15 -24.70
N PRO A 41 1.42 5.05 -25.01
CA PRO A 41 1.23 3.78 -24.31
C PRO A 41 1.33 4.01 -22.81
N ALA A 42 0.34 3.56 -22.05
CA ALA A 42 0.42 3.63 -20.60
C ALA A 42 1.70 2.90 -20.14
N PRO A 43 2.46 3.45 -19.18
CA PRO A 43 3.66 2.79 -18.67
C PRO A 43 3.33 1.37 -18.26
N ALA A 44 4.16 0.42 -18.67
CA ALA A 44 4.00 -0.98 -18.27
C ALA A 44 4.02 -1.08 -16.73
N PRO A 45 3.14 -1.90 -16.13
CA PRO A 45 3.11 -2.05 -14.68
C PRO A 45 4.46 -2.57 -14.17
N VAL A 46 5.03 -1.86 -13.19
CA VAL A 46 6.27 -2.28 -12.53
C VAL A 46 6.01 -3.59 -11.77
N PRO A 47 6.81 -4.64 -11.98
CA PRO A 47 6.62 -5.89 -11.26
C PRO A 47 6.85 -5.71 -9.76
N PHE A 48 6.07 -6.42 -8.95
CA PHE A 48 6.18 -6.36 -7.49
C PHE A 48 7.56 -6.80 -7.00
N SER A 49 8.14 -6.01 -6.10
CA SER A 49 9.43 -6.30 -5.46
C SER A 49 9.49 -5.77 -4.03
N VAL A 50 10.28 -6.43 -3.17
CA VAL A 50 10.60 -5.94 -1.83
C VAL A 50 11.86 -5.08 -1.92
N GLN A 51 11.76 -3.84 -1.48
CA GLN A 51 12.86 -2.86 -1.53
C GLN A 51 13.76 -2.95 -0.29
N GLY A 52 13.21 -3.37 0.84
CA GLY A 52 13.97 -3.50 2.07
C GLY A 52 13.13 -3.82 3.29
N VAL A 53 13.83 -4.19 4.36
CA VAL A 53 13.27 -4.44 5.69
C VAL A 53 14.02 -3.56 6.70
N GLU A 54 13.29 -2.71 7.42
CA GLU A 54 13.82 -1.85 8.45
C GLU A 54 13.19 -2.17 9.80
N VAL A 55 13.96 -2.02 10.88
CA VAL A 55 13.48 -2.18 12.25
C VAL A 55 13.70 -0.91 13.04
N GLY A 56 12.82 -0.63 14.00
CA GLY A 56 12.92 0.55 14.84
C GLY A 56 11.91 0.56 15.98
N LYS A 57 11.93 1.65 16.76
CA LYS A 57 11.08 1.84 17.95
C LYS A 57 9.77 2.57 17.65
N GLN A 58 9.70 3.22 16.50
CA GLN A 58 8.56 4.03 16.11
C GLN A 58 8.24 3.84 14.63
N ILE A 59 6.95 3.99 14.29
CA ILE A 59 6.45 3.90 12.94
C ILE A 59 5.65 5.15 12.60
N GLY A 60 5.76 5.63 11.38
CA GLY A 60 4.99 6.75 10.86
C GLY A 60 3.61 6.34 10.33
N PRO A 61 2.79 7.31 9.96
CA PRO A 61 1.47 7.06 9.36
C PRO A 61 1.56 6.34 8.01
N ASP A 62 2.68 6.44 7.33
CA ASP A 62 3.03 5.74 6.10
C ASP A 62 3.55 4.30 6.32
N LYS A 63 3.48 3.82 7.56
CA LYS A 63 3.98 2.50 8.01
C LYS A 63 5.49 2.30 7.82
N LYS A 64 6.24 3.38 7.63
CA LYS A 64 7.70 3.35 7.61
C LYS A 64 8.28 3.62 8.99
N VAL A 65 9.40 3.01 9.26
CA VAL A 65 10.14 3.26 10.51
C VAL A 65 10.65 4.69 10.52
N THR A 66 10.30 5.46 11.56
CA THR A 66 10.74 6.85 11.74
C THR A 66 11.99 6.97 12.63
N ALA A 67 12.25 5.95 13.46
CA ALA A 67 13.42 5.86 14.32
C ALA A 67 14.11 4.50 14.09
N PRO A 68 14.85 4.33 12.97
CA PRO A 68 15.54 3.09 12.66
C PRO A 68 16.64 2.81 13.69
N GLY A 69 16.83 1.55 14.04
CA GLY A 69 17.83 1.12 14.97
C GLY A 69 17.92 -0.40 15.06
N THR A 70 19.06 -0.86 15.55
CA THR A 70 19.32 -2.29 15.74
C THR A 70 19.54 -2.65 17.21
N THR A 71 19.35 -1.69 18.11
CA THR A 71 19.48 -1.90 19.56
C THR A 71 18.22 -1.42 20.28
N PHE A 72 17.65 -2.29 21.11
CA PHE A 72 16.37 -2.07 21.79
C PHE A 72 16.51 -2.35 23.28
N ALA A 73 15.70 -1.68 24.09
CA ALA A 73 15.56 -2.02 25.51
C ALA A 73 14.58 -3.18 25.71
N PRO A 74 14.65 -3.90 26.84
CA PRO A 74 13.78 -5.06 27.09
C PRO A 74 12.27 -4.78 27.03
N LYS A 75 11.84 -3.54 27.28
CA LYS A 75 10.42 -3.15 27.28
C LYS A 75 9.98 -2.42 26.02
N ASP A 76 10.87 -2.26 25.05
CA ASP A 76 10.52 -1.59 23.80
C ASP A 76 9.53 -2.44 22.99
N THR A 77 8.61 -1.76 22.32
CA THR A 77 7.91 -2.32 21.17
C THR A 77 8.84 -2.22 19.96
N ILE A 78 9.00 -3.31 19.25
CA ILE A 78 9.91 -3.39 18.11
C ILE A 78 9.07 -3.52 16.86
N TYR A 79 9.22 -2.56 15.95
CA TYR A 79 8.53 -2.50 14.67
C TYR A 79 9.45 -2.97 13.54
N ALA A 80 8.88 -3.64 12.57
CA ALA A 80 9.52 -3.92 11.29
C ALA A 80 8.65 -3.35 10.17
N SER A 81 9.24 -2.56 9.32
CA SER A 81 8.63 -2.04 8.10
C SER A 81 9.23 -2.74 6.89
N VAL A 82 8.35 -3.29 6.05
CA VAL A 82 8.71 -3.91 4.78
C VAL A 82 8.30 -2.97 3.66
N SER A 83 9.29 -2.33 3.04
CA SER A 83 9.07 -1.46 1.89
C SER A 83 8.94 -2.29 0.63
N THR A 84 7.89 -2.03 -0.15
CA THR A 84 7.58 -2.73 -1.40
C THR A 84 7.32 -1.74 -2.51
N ASP A 85 7.52 -2.17 -3.75
CA ASP A 85 7.18 -1.40 -4.94
C ASP A 85 6.62 -2.32 -6.03
N GLY A 86 5.89 -1.71 -6.97
CA GLY A 86 5.27 -2.40 -8.07
C GLY A 86 3.82 -2.85 -7.79
N ALA A 87 3.21 -3.49 -8.79
CA ALA A 87 1.82 -3.90 -8.75
C ALA A 87 1.68 -5.42 -8.81
N ALA A 88 0.73 -5.96 -8.03
CA ALA A 88 0.31 -7.34 -8.11
C ALA A 88 -1.13 -7.50 -7.62
N PRO A 89 -1.91 -8.47 -8.13
CA PRO A 89 -3.29 -8.67 -7.70
C PRO A 89 -3.40 -8.95 -6.20
N THR A 90 -2.54 -9.82 -5.70
CA THR A 90 -2.51 -10.21 -4.28
C THR A 90 -1.11 -10.72 -3.95
N LYS A 91 -0.60 -10.33 -2.77
CA LYS A 91 0.65 -10.82 -2.18
C LYS A 91 0.49 -11.06 -0.69
N THR A 92 1.04 -12.15 -0.18
CA THR A 92 1.09 -12.41 1.26
C THR A 92 2.50 -12.13 1.75
N ILE A 93 2.65 -11.12 2.62
CA ILE A 93 3.90 -10.82 3.30
C ILE A 93 3.83 -11.44 4.69
N ALA A 94 4.81 -12.25 5.04
CA ALA A 94 4.94 -12.84 6.37
C ALA A 94 6.23 -12.38 7.04
N ALA A 95 6.15 -12.10 8.34
CA ALA A 95 7.29 -11.75 9.20
C ALA A 95 7.45 -12.80 10.30
N LYS A 96 8.62 -13.41 10.37
CA LYS A 96 8.99 -14.39 11.37
C LYS A 96 10.09 -13.82 12.27
N TRP A 97 9.80 -13.74 13.54
CA TRP A 97 10.72 -13.24 14.57
C TRP A 97 11.36 -14.40 15.31
N THR A 98 12.68 -14.39 15.41
CA THR A 98 13.45 -15.43 16.09
C THR A 98 14.42 -14.85 17.09
N PHE A 99 14.78 -15.66 18.11
CA PHE A 99 15.71 -15.32 19.19
C PHE A 99 16.89 -16.28 19.25
N GLY A 100 18.08 -15.71 19.42
CA GLY A 100 19.31 -16.43 19.61
C GLY A 100 19.82 -17.16 18.35
N ALA A 101 21.01 -17.73 18.45
CA ALA A 101 21.65 -18.47 17.36
C ALA A 101 20.88 -19.75 16.97
N SER A 102 20.10 -20.31 17.90
CA SER A 102 19.24 -21.48 17.65
C SER A 102 17.98 -21.15 16.85
N GLY A 103 17.70 -19.88 16.58
CA GLY A 103 16.53 -19.47 15.81
C GLY A 103 15.20 -19.79 16.49
N LYS A 104 15.13 -19.71 17.83
CA LYS A 104 13.90 -19.97 18.57
C LYS A 104 12.79 -19.01 18.12
N LEU A 105 11.66 -19.55 17.67
CA LEU A 105 10.53 -18.75 17.25
C LEU A 105 10.00 -17.89 18.41
N VAL A 106 9.85 -16.60 18.15
CA VAL A 106 9.27 -15.61 19.06
C VAL A 106 7.82 -15.32 18.65
N LYS A 107 7.62 -14.96 17.37
CA LYS A 107 6.32 -14.65 16.78
C LYS A 107 6.40 -14.85 15.26
N ALA A 108 5.27 -15.18 14.67
CA ALA A 108 5.08 -15.14 13.22
C ALA A 108 3.74 -14.49 12.92
N ASP A 109 3.74 -13.54 12.01
CA ASP A 109 2.55 -12.84 11.52
C ASP A 109 2.56 -12.78 10.00
N SER A 110 1.38 -12.63 9.41
CA SER A 110 1.25 -12.43 7.96
C SER A 110 0.15 -11.44 7.63
N GLN A 111 0.35 -10.69 6.55
CA GLN A 111 -0.64 -9.75 6.01
C GLN A 111 -0.76 -9.95 4.49
N THR A 112 -2.00 -9.97 4.01
CA THR A 112 -2.29 -10.02 2.58
C THR A 112 -2.51 -8.60 2.08
N ILE A 113 -1.83 -8.24 1.00
CA ILE A 113 -1.87 -6.92 0.37
C ILE A 113 -2.19 -7.05 -1.12
N ALA A 114 -2.75 -5.99 -1.70
CA ALA A 114 -2.92 -5.82 -3.15
C ALA A 114 -2.16 -4.57 -3.58
N PRO A 115 -0.84 -4.67 -3.81
CA PRO A 115 0.00 -3.52 -4.08
C PRO A 115 -0.30 -2.95 -5.48
N THR A 116 -0.33 -1.62 -5.56
CA THR A 116 -0.53 -0.86 -6.81
C THR A 116 0.62 0.11 -7.09
N GLY A 117 1.70 0.04 -6.30
CA GLY A 117 2.89 0.90 -6.37
C GLY A 117 3.65 0.88 -5.05
N PRO A 118 4.50 1.89 -4.81
CA PRO A 118 5.29 2.00 -3.58
C PRO A 118 4.42 1.96 -2.33
N ALA A 119 4.71 1.06 -1.41
CA ALA A 119 3.97 0.88 -0.17
C ALA A 119 4.87 0.37 0.96
N ALA A 120 4.38 0.42 2.19
CA ALA A 120 5.04 -0.20 3.33
C ALA A 120 4.04 -1.05 4.14
N THR A 121 4.50 -2.20 4.59
CA THR A 121 3.74 -3.10 5.46
C THR A 121 4.44 -3.19 6.81
N GLU A 122 3.69 -2.94 7.87
CA GLU A 122 4.20 -2.92 9.24
C GLU A 122 3.89 -4.23 9.95
N PHE A 123 4.89 -4.70 10.69
CA PHE A 123 4.78 -5.77 11.70
C PHE A 123 5.37 -5.28 13.00
N HIS A 124 4.85 -5.76 14.12
CA HIS A 124 5.46 -5.42 15.41
C HIS A 124 5.38 -6.57 16.42
N ILE A 125 6.30 -6.52 17.38
CA ILE A 125 6.31 -7.36 18.55
C ILE A 125 6.42 -6.51 19.80
N SER A 126 5.66 -6.90 20.84
CA SER A 126 5.73 -6.34 22.18
C SER A 126 5.64 -7.45 23.22
N LYS A 127 6.27 -7.25 24.38
CA LYS A 127 6.25 -8.20 25.48
C LYS A 127 6.15 -7.46 26.81
N PRO A 128 4.99 -7.49 27.49
CA PRO A 128 4.79 -6.78 28.76
C PRO A 128 5.82 -7.14 29.83
N GLY A 129 6.24 -8.41 29.92
CA GLY A 129 7.30 -8.87 30.85
C GLY A 129 8.73 -8.54 30.41
N GLY A 130 8.91 -7.88 29.27
CA GLY A 130 10.20 -7.56 28.67
C GLY A 130 10.81 -8.71 27.88
N TRP A 131 11.63 -8.30 26.91
CA TRP A 131 12.37 -9.21 26.03
C TRP A 131 13.63 -9.71 26.74
N PRO A 132 13.99 -10.99 26.64
CA PRO A 132 15.33 -11.45 27.01
C PRO A 132 16.41 -10.66 26.29
N VAL A 133 17.49 -10.35 27.01
CA VAL A 133 18.67 -9.73 26.42
C VAL A 133 19.34 -10.71 25.47
N GLY A 134 19.73 -10.24 24.28
CA GLY A 134 20.38 -11.05 23.27
C GLY A 134 20.04 -10.66 21.84
N LYS A 135 20.49 -11.48 20.91
CA LYS A 135 20.31 -11.25 19.47
C LYS A 135 18.97 -11.79 18.98
N TYR A 136 18.34 -11.04 18.12
CA TYR A 136 17.08 -11.35 17.45
C TYR A 136 17.23 -11.19 15.96
N LYS A 137 16.34 -11.83 15.23
CA LYS A 137 16.24 -11.69 13.77
C LYS A 137 14.77 -11.65 13.36
N VAL A 138 14.43 -10.76 12.47
CA VAL A 138 13.19 -10.81 11.71
C VAL A 138 13.48 -11.27 10.29
N GLU A 139 12.78 -12.28 9.83
CA GLU A 139 12.82 -12.80 8.47
C GLU A 139 11.49 -12.48 7.79
N VAL A 140 11.56 -11.89 6.60
CA VAL A 140 10.40 -11.54 5.80
C VAL A 140 10.34 -12.46 4.58
N SER A 141 9.16 -12.97 4.31
CA SER A 141 8.87 -13.74 3.10
C SER A 141 7.66 -13.18 2.38
N VAL A 142 7.65 -13.37 1.07
CA VAL A 142 6.52 -13.04 0.18
C VAL A 142 6.07 -14.32 -0.50
N ASP A 143 4.78 -14.66 -0.32
CA ASP A 143 4.19 -15.91 -0.83
C ASP A 143 5.02 -17.16 -0.45
N GLY A 144 5.61 -17.15 0.76
CA GLY A 144 6.45 -18.22 1.27
C GLY A 144 7.91 -18.15 0.83
N SER A 145 8.27 -17.31 -0.14
CA SER A 145 9.65 -17.14 -0.60
C SER A 145 10.38 -16.09 0.23
N PRO A 146 11.63 -16.36 0.71
CA PRO A 146 12.42 -15.38 1.44
C PRO A 146 12.61 -14.08 0.64
N ALA A 147 12.33 -12.95 1.26
CA ALA A 147 12.40 -11.63 0.62
C ALA A 147 13.34 -10.65 1.31
N GLY A 148 13.70 -10.92 2.58
CA GLY A 148 14.65 -10.10 3.31
C GLY A 148 14.73 -10.50 4.77
N SER A 149 15.73 -9.97 5.47
CA SER A 149 15.86 -10.17 6.92
C SER A 149 16.61 -9.01 7.56
N LYS A 150 16.37 -8.80 8.87
CA LYS A 150 17.11 -7.83 9.67
C LYS A 150 17.43 -8.41 11.04
N GLU A 151 18.68 -8.24 11.45
CA GLU A 151 19.12 -8.60 12.80
C GLU A 151 19.10 -7.37 13.71
N PHE A 152 18.80 -7.60 14.97
CA PHE A 152 18.83 -6.60 16.02
C PHE A 152 19.15 -7.22 17.37
N GLU A 153 19.43 -6.40 18.36
CA GLU A 153 19.83 -6.84 19.69
C GLU A 153 19.01 -6.15 20.76
N VAL A 154 18.62 -6.91 21.78
CA VAL A 154 18.05 -6.35 23.00
C VAL A 154 19.14 -6.26 24.06
N LYS A 155 19.34 -5.06 24.63
CA LYS A 155 20.31 -4.75 25.68
C LYS A 155 19.61 -4.07 26.84
N LYS A 156 20.23 -4.20 28.06
CA LYS A 156 19.85 -3.40 29.24
C LYS A 156 20.36 -1.98 29.12
#